data_20d4a9e6a5e6a9c24ea6faf91e353834
#
_entry.id   20d4a9e6a5e6a9c24ea6faf91e353834
#
_cell.length_a   1.000
_cell.length_b   1.000
_cell.length_c   1.000
_cell.angle_alpha   90.00
_cell.angle_beta   90.00
_cell.angle_gamma   90.00
#
_symmetry.space_group_name_H-M   'P 1'
#
loop_
_entity.id
_entity.type
_entity.pdbx_description
1 polymer ?
#
loop_
_entity_poly.entity_id
_entity_poly.type
_entity_poly.pdbx_seq_one_letter_code
_entity_poly.pdbx_strand_id
1 'polypeptide(L)'
;WMPELPKQLAITELRGYEENAYQNGRWMEHEKEFVLSSYIGLVDDPENQMQYPLMIDLATKGHLSVVGGVTSGKSTFLQTLVYGLLTSYSPEEVNVYAVDFSSQMLCAFEDDIHVGGIVLEGEDDRLNKLFGMIAGILAERKSMIKGGSFGQYIRLHGHEMPAIVLVIDGYANFREKTDNRFEDILLELSRSAEGYGIFLVISSAGYGASELQNKIADNMRQSICLELGDKYRYTEALRTSHFDVLPESNVKGRGLVI
;
A
#
# COMPACT_ATOMS: atom_id res chain seq x y z
N TRP A 1 -1.51 25.76 21.30
CA TRP A 1 -2.03 25.77 19.93
C TRP A 1 -1.02 25.04 19.03
N MET A 2 -1.45 23.98 18.36
CA MET A 2 -0.59 23.25 17.42
C MET A 2 -0.42 24.08 16.13
N PRO A 3 0.74 24.05 15.47
CA PRO A 3 0.91 24.70 14.17
C PRO A 3 0.05 24.02 13.11
N GLU A 4 -0.29 24.75 12.05
CA GLU A 4 -0.94 24.18 10.89
C GLU A 4 -0.03 23.10 10.24
N LEU A 5 -0.64 22.07 9.65
CA LEU A 5 0.11 21.06 8.90
C LEU A 5 0.89 21.74 7.75
N PRO A 6 2.17 21.41 7.54
CA PRO A 6 2.99 21.98 6.48
C PRO A 6 2.39 21.66 5.10
N LYS A 7 2.54 22.57 4.13
CA LYS A 7 2.08 22.35 2.75
C LYS A 7 2.92 21.31 2.00
N GLN A 8 4.16 21.15 2.40
CA GLN A 8 5.10 20.14 1.91
C GLN A 8 5.81 19.54 3.10
N LEU A 9 6.00 18.24 3.06
CA LEU A 9 6.66 17.49 4.11
C LEU A 9 7.50 16.39 3.46
N ALA A 10 8.81 16.42 3.68
CA ALA A 10 9.67 15.34 3.25
C ALA A 10 9.57 14.17 4.26
N ILE A 11 9.62 12.93 3.77
CA ILE A 11 9.59 11.73 4.62
C ILE A 11 10.72 11.76 5.65
N THR A 12 11.88 12.30 5.29
CA THR A 12 13.06 12.46 6.16
C THR A 12 12.87 13.43 7.33
N GLU A 13 11.83 14.26 7.27
CA GLU A 13 11.48 15.19 8.35
C GLU A 13 10.54 14.57 9.38
N LEU A 14 10.01 13.36 9.10
CA LEU A 14 9.12 12.67 9.99
C LEU A 14 9.87 12.07 11.19
N ARG A 15 9.38 12.36 12.38
CA ARG A 15 9.97 11.79 13.60
C ARG A 15 9.84 10.26 13.60
N GLY A 16 10.96 9.58 13.80
CA GLY A 16 11.03 8.11 13.80
C GLY A 16 11.31 7.51 12.43
N TYR A 17 11.39 8.31 11.36
CA TYR A 17 11.91 7.84 10.10
C TYR A 17 13.43 7.70 10.20
N GLU A 18 13.92 6.50 9.98
CA GLU A 18 15.36 6.22 9.89
C GLU A 18 15.68 5.83 8.45
N GLU A 19 16.50 6.63 7.80
CA GLU A 19 16.99 6.32 6.45
C GLU A 19 17.99 5.16 6.51
N ASN A 20 17.79 4.24 5.60
CA ASN A 20 18.71 3.18 5.21
C ASN A 20 18.88 2.02 6.19
N ALA A 21 18.08 1.01 5.98
CA ALA A 21 18.44 -0.35 6.39
C ALA A 21 19.78 -0.82 5.77
N TYR A 22 20.29 -0.14 4.73
CA TYR A 22 21.59 -0.44 4.12
C TYR A 22 22.70 0.45 4.69
N GLN A 23 23.54 -0.12 5.56
CA GLN A 23 24.64 0.61 6.22
C GLN A 23 25.94 -0.19 6.12
N ASN A 24 27.05 0.51 5.88
CA ASN A 24 28.39 -0.11 5.81
C ASN A 24 28.49 -1.31 4.85
N GLY A 25 27.79 -1.26 3.73
CA GLY A 25 27.85 -2.30 2.71
C GLY A 25 26.99 -3.53 2.98
N ARG A 26 26.07 -3.47 3.96
CA ARG A 26 25.14 -4.55 4.29
C ARG A 26 23.77 -4.01 4.70
N TRP A 27 22.76 -4.84 4.55
CA TRP A 27 21.42 -4.59 5.08
C TRP A 27 21.39 -4.85 6.60
N MET A 28 20.66 -3.99 7.31
CA MET A 28 20.31 -4.17 8.71
C MET A 28 18.97 -4.90 8.74
N GLU A 29 18.99 -6.20 9.01
CA GLU A 29 17.78 -7.03 9.02
C GLU A 29 17.02 -6.90 10.35
N HIS A 30 15.70 -7.04 10.29
CA HIS A 30 14.84 -7.15 11.46
C HIS A 30 14.87 -8.60 11.97
N GLU A 31 15.62 -8.85 13.03
CA GLU A 31 15.85 -10.21 13.54
C GLU A 31 14.51 -10.92 13.88
N LYS A 32 14.17 -11.98 13.12
CA LYS A 32 13.07 -12.91 13.39
C LYS A 32 11.72 -12.29 13.78
N GLU A 33 11.51 -11.03 13.51
CA GLU A 33 10.26 -10.33 13.68
C GLU A 33 9.73 -9.88 12.32
N PHE A 34 8.48 -10.23 12.04
CA PHE A 34 7.84 -9.75 10.82
C PHE A 34 7.29 -8.35 11.07
N VAL A 35 7.98 -7.36 10.56
CA VAL A 35 7.58 -5.95 10.52
C VAL A 35 7.49 -5.53 9.06
N LEU A 36 6.47 -4.79 8.68
CA LEU A 36 6.32 -4.24 7.34
C LEU A 36 5.52 -2.95 7.42
N SER A 37 6.20 -1.84 7.67
CA SER A 37 5.59 -0.53 7.87
C SER A 37 6.37 0.57 7.16
N SER A 38 5.72 1.68 6.85
CA SER A 38 6.35 2.85 6.24
C SER A 38 5.69 4.13 6.74
N TYR A 39 6.49 5.14 7.01
CA TYR A 39 6.02 6.48 7.30
C TYR A 39 5.56 7.18 6.02
N ILE A 40 4.41 7.86 6.08
CA ILE A 40 3.77 8.44 4.90
C ILE A 40 3.56 9.94 5.05
N GLY A 41 3.35 10.43 6.26
CA GLY A 41 2.98 11.81 6.48
C GLY A 41 2.80 12.15 7.95
N LEU A 42 2.02 13.18 8.21
CA LEU A 42 1.73 13.68 9.55
C LEU A 42 0.23 13.72 9.76
N VAL A 43 -0.21 13.18 10.88
CA VAL A 43 -1.59 13.29 11.36
C VAL A 43 -1.70 14.51 12.27
N ASP A 44 -2.73 15.31 12.05
CA ASP A 44 -3.19 16.35 12.97
C ASP A 44 -4.43 15.84 13.69
N ASP A 45 -4.34 15.72 15.00
CA ASP A 45 -5.42 15.29 15.88
C ASP A 45 -5.80 16.46 16.80
N PRO A 46 -6.73 17.32 16.34
CA PRO A 46 -7.11 18.52 17.09
C PRO A 46 -7.83 18.20 18.41
N GLU A 47 -8.53 17.06 18.49
CA GLU A 47 -9.24 16.67 19.70
C GLU A 47 -8.28 16.40 20.87
N ASN A 48 -7.16 15.74 20.57
CA ASN A 48 -6.12 15.44 21.53
C ASN A 48 -4.99 16.47 21.54
N GLN A 49 -5.08 17.54 20.73
CA GLN A 49 -4.03 18.57 20.58
C GLN A 49 -2.64 17.97 20.25
N MET A 50 -2.61 17.00 19.36
CA MET A 50 -1.40 16.26 19.01
C MET A 50 -1.17 16.25 17.51
N GLN A 51 0.11 16.22 17.14
CA GLN A 51 0.55 15.86 15.79
C GLN A 51 1.54 14.71 15.90
N TYR A 52 1.35 13.70 15.06
CA TYR A 52 2.20 12.51 15.07
C TYR A 52 2.39 11.95 13.65
N PRO A 53 3.50 11.25 13.39
CA PRO A 53 3.75 10.63 12.10
C PRO A 53 2.66 9.61 11.74
N LEU A 54 2.16 9.69 10.50
CA LEU A 54 1.30 8.66 9.92
C LEU A 54 2.16 7.52 9.43
N MET A 55 1.95 6.34 9.97
CA MET A 55 2.61 5.11 9.57
C MET A 55 1.59 4.12 9.01
N ILE A 56 1.87 3.58 7.84
CA ILE A 56 1.16 2.44 7.28
C ILE A 56 1.85 1.17 7.76
N ASP A 57 1.09 0.26 8.37
CA ASP A 57 1.58 -1.01 8.88
C ASP A 57 0.87 -2.17 8.17
N LEU A 58 1.54 -2.75 7.18
CA LEU A 58 1.01 -3.86 6.40
C LEU A 58 1.09 -5.18 7.19
N ALA A 59 2.08 -5.33 8.06
CA ALA A 59 2.27 -6.57 8.82
C ALA A 59 1.11 -6.86 9.77
N THR A 60 0.60 -5.83 10.45
CA THR A 60 -0.47 -5.99 11.46
C THR A 60 -1.86 -5.63 10.96
N LYS A 61 -1.93 -4.63 10.07
CA LYS A 61 -3.21 -4.11 9.57
C LYS A 61 -3.59 -4.65 8.19
N GLY A 62 -2.68 -5.36 7.49
CA GLY A 62 -2.98 -6.01 6.22
C GLY A 62 -3.08 -5.07 5.02
N HIS A 63 -3.94 -5.41 4.07
CA HIS A 63 -4.11 -4.71 2.80
C HIS A 63 -4.52 -3.25 2.97
N LEU A 64 -4.08 -2.40 2.02
CA LEU A 64 -4.32 -0.95 2.01
C LEU A 64 -5.08 -0.49 0.77
N SER A 65 -6.13 0.28 0.95
CA SER A 65 -6.75 1.07 -0.11
C SER A 65 -6.41 2.56 0.03
N VAL A 66 -6.08 3.20 -1.10
CA VAL A 66 -5.82 4.64 -1.18
C VAL A 66 -6.86 5.25 -2.10
N VAL A 67 -7.82 5.95 -1.52
CA VAL A 67 -8.96 6.51 -2.24
C VAL A 67 -8.81 8.03 -2.35
N GLY A 68 -9.14 8.59 -3.52
CA GLY A 68 -9.08 10.03 -3.70
C GLY A 68 -9.41 10.46 -5.12
N GLY A 69 -9.83 11.70 -5.28
CA GLY A 69 -10.15 12.30 -6.57
C GLY A 69 -8.94 12.36 -7.53
N VAL A 70 -9.19 12.86 -8.72
CA VAL A 70 -8.12 13.14 -9.69
C VAL A 70 -7.19 14.21 -9.11
N THR A 71 -5.89 14.04 -9.25
CA THR A 71 -4.85 14.95 -8.73
C THR A 71 -4.75 15.08 -7.20
N SER A 72 -5.48 14.29 -6.42
CA SER A 72 -5.46 14.33 -4.95
C SER A 72 -4.12 13.91 -4.32
N GLY A 73 -3.22 13.25 -5.08
CA GLY A 73 -1.91 12.81 -4.61
C GLY A 73 -1.75 11.30 -4.41
N LYS A 74 -2.70 10.46 -4.90
CA LYS A 74 -2.64 8.99 -4.76
C LYS A 74 -1.31 8.39 -5.23
N SER A 75 -0.87 8.71 -6.45
CA SER A 75 0.39 8.18 -6.99
C SER A 75 1.61 8.64 -6.19
N THR A 76 1.62 9.89 -5.70
CA THR A 76 2.67 10.39 -4.81
C THR A 76 2.65 9.64 -3.47
N PHE A 77 1.47 9.35 -2.93
CA PHE A 77 1.32 8.52 -1.73
C PHE A 77 1.92 7.13 -1.94
N LEU A 78 1.60 6.48 -3.08
CA LEU A 78 2.15 5.16 -3.42
C LEU A 78 3.67 5.21 -3.58
N GLN A 79 4.22 6.25 -4.24
CA GLN A 79 5.67 6.44 -4.32
C GLN A 79 6.30 6.58 -2.93
N THR A 80 5.69 7.36 -2.04
CA THR A 80 6.20 7.54 -0.67
C THR A 80 6.20 6.23 0.10
N LEU A 81 5.12 5.44 -0.01
CA LEU A 81 5.01 4.12 0.60
C LEU A 81 6.10 3.17 0.08
N VAL A 82 6.21 3.05 -1.24
CA VAL A 82 7.23 2.19 -1.88
C VAL A 82 8.62 2.63 -1.45
N TYR A 83 8.95 3.92 -1.58
CA TYR A 83 10.25 4.46 -1.14
C TYR A 83 10.58 4.09 0.31
N GLY A 84 9.62 4.28 1.22
CA GLY A 84 9.83 3.93 2.63
C GLY A 84 10.08 2.43 2.85
N LEU A 85 9.40 1.56 2.09
CA LEU A 85 9.65 0.12 2.16
C LEU A 85 11.04 -0.24 1.62
N LEU A 86 11.44 0.30 0.46
CA LEU A 86 12.74 0.01 -0.17
C LEU A 86 13.93 0.51 0.67
N THR A 87 13.74 1.56 1.46
CA THR A 87 14.80 2.14 2.29
C THR A 87 14.86 1.56 3.71
N SER A 88 13.78 0.94 4.19
CA SER A 88 13.68 0.43 5.56
C SER A 88 13.93 -1.07 5.69
N TYR A 89 13.85 -1.82 4.60
CA TYR A 89 13.94 -3.29 4.61
C TYR A 89 14.95 -3.79 3.59
N SER A 90 15.48 -5.00 3.80
CA SER A 90 16.32 -5.69 2.84
C SER A 90 15.49 -6.38 1.73
N PRO A 91 16.10 -6.73 0.59
CA PRO A 91 15.41 -7.50 -0.45
C PRO A 91 15.00 -8.92 0.00
N GLU A 92 15.63 -9.46 1.03
CA GLU A 92 15.24 -10.71 1.67
C GLU A 92 13.98 -10.55 2.53
N GLU A 93 13.68 -9.33 2.99
CA GLU A 93 12.50 -9.04 3.82
C GLU A 93 11.29 -8.63 2.99
N VAL A 94 11.46 -7.86 1.91
CA VAL A 94 10.36 -7.39 1.07
C VAL A 94 10.71 -7.30 -0.41
N ASN A 95 9.78 -7.76 -1.25
CA ASN A 95 9.79 -7.48 -2.69
C ASN A 95 8.52 -6.73 -3.11
N VAL A 96 8.70 -5.79 -4.01
CA VAL A 96 7.62 -4.96 -4.55
C VAL A 96 7.36 -5.32 -6.00
N TYR A 97 6.11 -5.49 -6.34
CA TYR A 97 5.63 -5.59 -7.71
C TYR A 97 4.58 -4.51 -7.93
N ALA A 98 4.56 -3.89 -9.11
CA ALA A 98 3.61 -2.84 -9.39
C ALA A 98 2.88 -3.03 -10.72
N VAL A 99 1.63 -2.59 -10.75
CA VAL A 99 0.81 -2.40 -11.93
C VAL A 99 0.43 -0.92 -11.94
N ASP A 100 0.99 -0.14 -12.89
CA ASP A 100 0.74 1.30 -12.98
C ASP A 100 -0.04 1.64 -14.25
N PHE A 101 -1.35 1.72 -14.09
CA PHE A 101 -2.30 2.12 -15.13
C PHE A 101 -2.79 3.57 -14.94
N SER A 102 -1.97 4.39 -14.26
CA SER A 102 -2.27 5.78 -13.93
C SER A 102 -1.18 6.72 -14.45
N SER A 103 -0.23 7.06 -13.60
CA SER A 103 0.73 8.14 -13.86
C SER A 103 2.11 7.69 -14.29
N GLN A 104 2.38 6.39 -14.26
CA GLN A 104 3.70 5.77 -14.48
C GLN A 104 4.78 6.26 -13.51
N MET A 105 4.37 6.86 -12.39
CA MET A 105 5.32 7.40 -11.40
C MET A 105 6.07 6.30 -10.66
N LEU A 106 5.53 5.08 -10.61
CA LEU A 106 6.20 3.94 -9.97
C LEU A 106 7.41 3.45 -10.78
N CYS A 107 7.50 3.77 -12.08
CA CYS A 107 8.67 3.45 -12.91
C CYS A 107 9.99 4.04 -12.36
N ALA A 108 9.92 5.05 -11.49
CA ALA A 108 11.09 5.58 -10.80
C ALA A 108 11.86 4.52 -9.97
N PHE A 109 11.22 3.39 -9.66
CA PHE A 109 11.79 2.32 -8.86
C PHE A 109 12.13 1.06 -9.69
N GLU A 110 12.01 1.09 -11.02
CA GLU A 110 12.13 -0.12 -11.85
C GLU A 110 13.48 -0.83 -11.72
N ASP A 111 14.55 -0.06 -11.51
CA ASP A 111 15.92 -0.59 -11.38
C ASP A 111 16.30 -0.94 -9.93
N ASP A 112 15.39 -0.79 -8.96
CA ASP A 112 15.69 -1.11 -7.56
C ASP A 112 15.67 -2.63 -7.33
N ILE A 113 16.61 -3.11 -6.52
CA ILE A 113 16.82 -4.55 -6.27
C ILE A 113 15.65 -5.25 -5.57
N HIS A 114 14.77 -4.50 -4.89
CA HIS A 114 13.54 -5.04 -4.27
C HIS A 114 12.41 -5.18 -5.29
N VAL A 115 12.51 -4.53 -6.47
CA VAL A 115 11.42 -4.44 -7.40
C VAL A 115 11.50 -5.58 -8.42
N GLY A 116 10.59 -6.53 -8.28
CA GLY A 116 10.51 -7.68 -9.18
C GLY A 116 9.91 -7.37 -10.55
N GLY A 117 9.26 -6.21 -10.69
CA GLY A 117 8.76 -5.69 -11.96
C GLY A 117 7.63 -4.67 -11.80
N ILE A 118 7.57 -3.75 -12.76
CA ILE A 118 6.50 -2.77 -12.91
C ILE A 118 5.85 -3.02 -14.27
N VAL A 119 4.55 -3.21 -14.29
CA VAL A 119 3.78 -3.52 -15.50
C VAL A 119 2.89 -2.33 -15.85
N LEU A 120 2.98 -1.88 -17.09
CA LEU A 120 2.24 -0.74 -17.61
C LEU A 120 1.06 -1.17 -18.47
N GLU A 121 0.19 -0.22 -18.80
CA GLU A 121 -0.92 -0.44 -19.74
C GLU A 121 -0.38 -0.94 -21.09
N GLY A 122 -0.99 -1.98 -21.65
CA GLY A 122 -0.61 -2.61 -22.90
C GLY A 122 0.41 -3.74 -22.80
N GLU A 123 0.96 -4.02 -21.63
CA GLU A 123 1.92 -5.10 -21.39
C GLU A 123 1.23 -6.40 -20.92
N ASP A 124 0.24 -6.88 -21.65
CA ASP A 124 -0.61 -8.03 -21.28
C ASP A 124 0.14 -9.31 -20.93
N ASP A 125 1.21 -9.62 -21.65
CA ASP A 125 2.03 -10.81 -21.38
C ASP A 125 2.77 -10.71 -20.05
N ARG A 126 3.30 -9.53 -19.72
CA ARG A 126 3.94 -9.29 -18.42
C ARG A 126 2.92 -9.35 -17.29
N LEU A 127 1.73 -8.79 -17.52
CA LEU A 127 0.64 -8.80 -16.57
C LEU A 127 0.15 -10.22 -16.24
N ASN A 128 -0.04 -11.06 -17.28
CA ASN A 128 -0.40 -12.47 -17.10
C ASN A 128 0.67 -13.25 -16.33
N LYS A 129 1.95 -13.01 -16.62
CA LYS A 129 3.07 -13.62 -15.90
C LYS A 129 3.11 -13.19 -14.44
N LEU A 130 2.91 -11.89 -14.16
CA LEU A 130 2.90 -11.34 -12.81
C LEU A 130 1.82 -12.00 -11.95
N PHE A 131 0.57 -11.99 -12.42
CA PHE A 131 -0.53 -12.58 -11.65
C PHE A 131 -0.41 -14.10 -11.52
N GLY A 132 0.07 -14.79 -12.58
CA GLY A 132 0.36 -16.22 -12.53
C GLY A 132 1.45 -16.57 -11.52
N MET A 133 2.51 -15.78 -11.45
CA MET A 133 3.59 -15.92 -10.48
C MET A 133 3.06 -15.71 -9.05
N ILE A 134 2.33 -14.63 -8.78
CA ILE A 134 1.79 -14.33 -7.44
C ILE A 134 0.83 -15.42 -6.98
N ALA A 135 -0.04 -15.93 -7.87
CA ALA A 135 -0.92 -17.05 -7.57
C ALA A 135 -0.14 -18.33 -7.23
N GLY A 136 0.94 -18.61 -7.97
CA GLY A 136 1.83 -19.73 -7.69
C GLY A 136 2.51 -19.61 -6.33
N ILE A 137 3.05 -18.43 -6.02
CA ILE A 137 3.67 -18.16 -4.71
C ILE A 137 2.65 -18.32 -3.56
N LEU A 138 1.42 -17.81 -3.74
CA LEU A 138 0.37 -17.98 -2.73
C LEU A 138 0.07 -19.46 -2.49
N ALA A 139 -0.06 -20.25 -3.56
CA ALA A 139 -0.32 -21.70 -3.45
C ALA A 139 0.83 -22.43 -2.75
N GLU A 140 2.07 -22.12 -3.09
CA GLU A 140 3.26 -22.67 -2.45
C GLU A 140 3.30 -22.31 -0.95
N ARG A 141 3.12 -21.05 -0.59
CA ARG A 141 3.12 -20.60 0.80
C ARG A 141 1.97 -21.22 1.62
N LYS A 142 0.79 -21.37 1.03
CA LYS A 142 -0.31 -22.12 1.66
C LYS A 142 0.09 -23.56 2.01
N SER A 143 0.91 -24.20 1.18
CA SER A 143 1.41 -25.55 1.45
C SER A 143 2.52 -25.60 2.51
N MET A 144 3.33 -24.56 2.62
CA MET A 144 4.45 -24.45 3.57
C MET A 144 3.98 -24.01 4.97
N ILE A 145 3.11 -22.99 5.04
CA ILE A 145 2.64 -22.37 6.30
C ILE A 145 1.38 -23.08 6.81
N LYS A 146 1.42 -24.37 6.96
CA LYS A 146 0.26 -25.20 7.35
C LYS A 146 -0.39 -24.77 8.67
N GLY A 147 -1.47 -23.98 8.58
CA GLY A 147 -2.26 -23.55 9.74
C GLY A 147 -1.65 -22.45 10.61
N GLY A 148 -0.48 -21.93 10.25
CA GLY A 148 0.16 -20.79 10.89
C GLY A 148 -0.08 -19.48 10.12
N SER A 149 0.69 -18.44 10.48
CA SER A 149 0.77 -17.18 9.76
C SER A 149 2.17 -16.92 9.23
N PHE A 150 2.29 -16.02 8.24
CA PHE A 150 3.58 -15.60 7.70
C PHE A 150 4.52 -15.09 8.81
N GLY A 151 4.03 -14.25 9.73
CA GLY A 151 4.83 -13.75 10.84
C GLY A 151 5.31 -14.86 11.80
N GLN A 152 4.50 -15.93 12.01
CA GLN A 152 4.96 -17.09 12.78
C GLN A 152 6.04 -17.86 12.02
N TYR A 153 5.91 -17.99 10.71
CA TYR A 153 6.93 -18.63 9.87
C TYR A 153 8.28 -17.89 9.98
N ILE A 154 8.27 -16.56 9.78
CA ILE A 154 9.46 -15.71 9.91
C ILE A 154 10.11 -15.85 11.30
N ARG A 155 9.31 -15.88 12.36
CA ARG A 155 9.83 -16.06 13.74
C ARG A 155 10.56 -17.38 13.93
N LEU A 156 10.12 -18.43 13.27
CA LEU A 156 10.69 -19.76 13.39
C LEU A 156 11.90 -19.99 12.48
N HIS A 157 11.83 -19.47 11.25
CA HIS A 157 12.77 -19.78 10.17
C HIS A 157 13.66 -18.57 9.76
N GLY A 158 13.32 -17.35 10.20
CA GLY A 158 13.93 -16.12 9.68
C GLY A 158 13.34 -15.73 8.33
N HIS A 159 14.01 -14.79 7.65
CA HIS A 159 13.57 -14.25 6.35
C HIS A 159 13.98 -15.17 5.18
N GLU A 160 13.56 -16.45 5.20
CA GLU A 160 13.79 -17.39 4.09
C GLU A 160 12.96 -17.07 2.86
N MET A 161 11.91 -16.28 3.02
CA MET A 161 11.07 -15.78 1.93
C MET A 161 10.66 -14.33 2.21
N PRO A 162 10.78 -13.41 1.24
CA PRO A 162 10.39 -12.01 1.42
C PRO A 162 8.86 -11.86 1.48
N ALA A 163 8.36 -10.87 2.22
CA ALA A 163 7.01 -10.38 2.01
C ALA A 163 6.86 -9.83 0.58
N ILE A 164 5.67 -9.92 0.01
CA ILE A 164 5.37 -9.38 -1.32
C ILE A 164 4.37 -8.25 -1.16
N VAL A 165 4.67 -7.09 -1.73
CA VAL A 165 3.74 -5.98 -1.84
C VAL A 165 3.36 -5.78 -3.30
N LEU A 166 2.11 -6.06 -3.65
CA LEU A 166 1.55 -5.79 -4.96
C LEU A 166 0.83 -4.44 -4.95
N VAL A 167 1.41 -3.47 -5.63
CA VAL A 167 0.86 -2.12 -5.76
C VAL A 167 0.09 -2.00 -7.08
N ILE A 168 -1.15 -1.54 -7.03
CA ILE A 168 -1.97 -1.27 -8.23
C ILE A 168 -2.37 0.21 -8.21
N ASP A 169 -1.76 1.00 -9.09
CA ASP A 169 -2.14 2.41 -9.29
C ASP A 169 -3.10 2.55 -10.46
N GLY A 170 -4.28 3.15 -10.19
CA GLY A 170 -5.33 3.35 -11.17
C GLY A 170 -6.21 2.11 -11.39
N TYR A 171 -6.74 1.53 -10.31
CA TYR A 171 -7.51 0.28 -10.36
C TYR A 171 -8.68 0.29 -11.37
N ALA A 172 -9.42 1.39 -11.48
CA ALA A 172 -10.55 1.48 -12.43
C ALA A 172 -10.08 1.32 -13.88
N ASN A 173 -9.00 2.01 -14.27
CA ASN A 173 -8.40 1.89 -15.61
C ASN A 173 -7.80 0.50 -15.84
N PHE A 174 -7.07 -0.04 -14.84
CA PHE A 174 -6.56 -1.42 -14.90
C PHE A 174 -7.69 -2.43 -15.16
N ARG A 175 -8.77 -2.33 -14.42
CA ARG A 175 -9.93 -3.20 -14.53
C ARG A 175 -10.59 -3.11 -15.90
N GLU A 176 -10.84 -1.89 -16.40
CA GLU A 176 -11.43 -1.63 -17.72
C GLU A 176 -10.56 -2.19 -18.85
N LYS A 177 -9.26 -1.86 -18.84
CA LYS A 177 -8.31 -2.26 -19.90
C LYS A 177 -8.03 -3.76 -19.94
N THR A 178 -8.28 -4.46 -18.85
CA THR A 178 -8.10 -5.91 -18.77
C THR A 178 -9.41 -6.71 -18.87
N ASP A 179 -10.53 -6.05 -19.20
CA ASP A 179 -11.85 -6.67 -19.27
C ASP A 179 -12.21 -7.48 -18.02
N ASN A 180 -11.85 -6.96 -16.83
CA ASN A 180 -12.05 -7.59 -15.53
C ASN A 180 -11.35 -8.96 -15.34
N ARG A 181 -10.44 -9.33 -16.21
CA ARG A 181 -9.79 -10.66 -16.26
C ARG A 181 -9.09 -11.06 -14.96
N PHE A 182 -8.64 -10.11 -14.16
CA PHE A 182 -7.91 -10.36 -12.91
C PHE A 182 -8.74 -10.17 -11.64
N GLU A 183 -10.05 -9.97 -11.74
CA GLU A 183 -10.90 -9.74 -10.56
C GLU A 183 -10.93 -10.93 -9.60
N ASP A 184 -11.01 -12.15 -10.12
CA ASP A 184 -11.10 -13.35 -9.28
C ASP A 184 -9.82 -13.58 -8.50
N ILE A 185 -8.65 -13.40 -9.12
CA ILE A 185 -7.37 -13.52 -8.42
C ILE A 185 -7.20 -12.39 -7.39
N LEU A 186 -7.58 -11.16 -7.71
CA LEU A 186 -7.52 -10.05 -6.75
C LEU A 186 -8.46 -10.27 -5.56
N LEU A 187 -9.64 -10.84 -5.81
CA LEU A 187 -10.56 -11.21 -4.74
C LEU A 187 -9.98 -12.32 -3.86
N GLU A 188 -9.34 -13.34 -4.44
CA GLU A 188 -8.66 -14.37 -3.66
C GLU A 188 -7.52 -13.79 -2.83
N LEU A 189 -6.66 -12.96 -3.44
CA LEU A 189 -5.55 -12.30 -2.76
C LEU A 189 -6.07 -11.42 -1.61
N SER A 190 -7.11 -10.62 -1.83
CA SER A 190 -7.66 -9.76 -0.79
C SER A 190 -8.22 -10.51 0.41
N ARG A 191 -8.68 -11.75 0.23
CA ARG A 191 -9.27 -12.57 1.30
C ARG A 191 -8.27 -13.32 2.15
N SER A 192 -7.18 -13.77 1.56
CA SER A 192 -6.33 -14.76 2.22
C SER A 192 -4.84 -14.47 2.17
N ALA A 193 -4.36 -13.63 1.27
CA ALA A 193 -2.94 -13.55 0.96
C ALA A 193 -2.09 -12.88 2.05
N GLU A 194 -2.68 -12.00 2.88
CA GLU A 194 -1.97 -11.35 3.99
C GLU A 194 -1.40 -12.36 5.00
N GLY A 195 -2.16 -13.41 5.30
CA GLY A 195 -1.71 -14.49 6.18
C GLY A 195 -0.49 -15.26 5.64
N TYR A 196 -0.20 -15.10 4.36
CA TYR A 196 0.93 -15.72 3.65
C TYR A 196 1.97 -14.71 3.18
N GLY A 197 1.96 -13.49 3.75
CA GLY A 197 2.96 -12.46 3.48
C GLY A 197 2.84 -11.82 2.09
N ILE A 198 1.63 -11.76 1.52
CA ILE A 198 1.36 -11.06 0.26
C ILE A 198 0.33 -9.97 0.53
N PHE A 199 0.69 -8.71 0.28
CA PHE A 199 -0.10 -7.54 0.61
C PHE A 199 -0.50 -6.79 -0.65
N LEU A 200 -1.78 -6.37 -0.70
CA LEU A 200 -2.31 -5.52 -1.75
C LEU A 200 -2.31 -4.07 -1.29
N VAL A 201 -1.85 -3.19 -2.16
CA VAL A 201 -1.98 -1.73 -2.03
C VAL A 201 -2.65 -1.23 -3.30
N ILE A 202 -3.87 -0.73 -3.20
CA ILE A 202 -4.68 -0.39 -4.37
C ILE A 202 -5.12 1.07 -4.31
N SER A 203 -4.85 1.84 -5.37
CA SER A 203 -5.40 3.18 -5.54
C SER A 203 -6.67 3.17 -6.39
N SER A 204 -7.67 3.95 -5.98
CA SER A 204 -8.93 4.13 -6.71
C SER A 204 -9.50 5.53 -6.49
N ALA A 205 -10.45 5.96 -7.33
CA ALA A 205 -11.17 7.21 -7.08
C ALA A 205 -12.32 7.05 -6.07
N GLY A 206 -12.71 5.81 -5.76
CA GLY A 206 -13.79 5.50 -4.83
C GLY A 206 -14.01 4.00 -4.71
N TYR A 207 -15.16 3.63 -4.17
CA TYR A 207 -15.64 2.26 -4.11
C TYR A 207 -16.88 2.07 -5.00
N GLY A 208 -17.15 0.84 -5.39
CA GLY A 208 -18.35 0.49 -6.16
C GLY A 208 -18.09 -0.17 -7.51
N ALA A 209 -19.10 -0.22 -8.35
CA ALA A 209 -19.10 -1.03 -9.56
C ALA A 209 -18.10 -0.57 -10.64
N SER A 210 -17.81 0.73 -10.74
CA SER A 210 -16.85 1.30 -11.70
C SER A 210 -15.46 1.58 -11.08
N GLU A 211 -15.33 1.44 -9.78
CA GLU A 211 -14.14 1.72 -9.00
C GLU A 211 -13.69 0.45 -8.27
N LEU A 212 -13.01 0.57 -7.15
CA LEU A 212 -12.64 -0.60 -6.35
C LEU A 212 -13.89 -1.31 -5.84
N GLN A 213 -14.09 -2.54 -6.32
CA GLN A 213 -15.29 -3.30 -5.99
C GLN A 213 -15.42 -3.55 -4.50
N ASN A 214 -16.63 -3.40 -3.96
CA ASN A 214 -16.92 -3.57 -2.54
C ASN A 214 -16.44 -4.93 -2.01
N LYS A 215 -16.59 -6.02 -2.77
CA LYS A 215 -16.12 -7.35 -2.37
C LYS A 215 -14.61 -7.46 -2.14
N ILE A 216 -13.80 -6.61 -2.79
CA ILE A 216 -12.35 -6.48 -2.56
C ILE A 216 -12.09 -5.45 -1.46
N ALA A 217 -12.76 -4.28 -1.55
CA ALA A 217 -12.64 -3.20 -0.58
C ALA A 217 -12.98 -3.64 0.85
N ASP A 218 -13.93 -4.58 1.02
CA ASP A 218 -14.32 -5.13 2.32
C ASP A 218 -13.18 -5.91 3.03
N ASN A 219 -12.20 -6.36 2.27
CA ASN A 219 -11.02 -7.03 2.80
C ASN A 219 -9.83 -6.08 3.03
N MET A 220 -9.93 -4.81 2.60
CA MET A 220 -8.91 -3.78 2.87
C MET A 220 -9.11 -3.23 4.28
N ARG A 221 -8.22 -3.58 5.21
CA ARG A 221 -8.34 -3.17 6.62
C ARG A 221 -7.86 -1.76 6.88
N GLN A 222 -7.03 -1.23 5.98
CA GLN A 222 -6.55 0.13 6.02
C GLN A 222 -7.13 0.91 4.85
N SER A 223 -7.62 2.11 5.11
CA SER A 223 -8.09 3.02 4.08
C SER A 223 -7.57 4.42 4.33
N ILE A 224 -6.88 4.97 3.35
CA ILE A 224 -6.46 6.36 3.33
C ILE A 224 -7.34 7.09 2.33
N CYS A 225 -8.00 8.12 2.79
CA CYS A 225 -8.90 8.90 1.98
C CYS A 225 -8.34 10.30 1.72
N LEU A 226 -7.73 10.48 0.55
CA LEU A 226 -7.29 11.79 0.07
C LEU A 226 -8.50 12.61 -0.40
N GLU A 227 -8.28 13.82 -0.90
CA GLU A 227 -9.37 14.72 -1.29
C GLU A 227 -10.39 14.04 -2.23
N LEU A 228 -11.67 14.05 -1.84
CA LEU A 228 -12.81 13.48 -2.59
C LEU A 228 -13.85 14.52 -3.02
N GLY A 229 -13.72 15.75 -2.61
CA GLY A 229 -14.58 16.87 -3.01
C GLY A 229 -15.87 17.04 -2.22
N ASP A 230 -16.48 15.97 -1.68
CA ASP A 230 -17.70 16.08 -0.88
C ASP A 230 -17.78 15.08 0.29
N LYS A 231 -18.57 15.44 1.31
CA LYS A 231 -18.69 14.68 2.56
C LYS A 231 -19.27 13.28 2.35
N TYR A 232 -20.17 13.09 1.41
CA TYR A 232 -20.80 11.80 1.17
C TYR A 232 -19.78 10.76 0.70
N ARG A 233 -18.89 11.14 -0.24
CA ARG A 233 -17.83 10.26 -0.74
C ARG A 233 -16.84 9.87 0.35
N TYR A 234 -16.53 10.78 1.29
CA TYR A 234 -15.72 10.45 2.47
C TYR A 234 -16.44 9.45 3.37
N THR A 235 -17.73 9.64 3.62
CA THR A 235 -18.53 8.70 4.42
C THR A 235 -18.51 7.30 3.83
N GLU A 236 -18.65 7.19 2.51
CA GLU A 236 -18.58 5.92 1.82
C GLU A 236 -17.17 5.29 1.90
N ALA A 237 -16.13 6.08 1.64
CA ALA A 237 -14.76 5.60 1.60
C ALA A 237 -14.23 5.18 2.98
N LEU A 238 -14.55 5.94 4.03
CA LEU A 238 -14.13 5.68 5.39
C LEU A 238 -15.12 4.83 6.20
N ARG A 239 -16.30 4.55 5.62
CA ARG A 239 -17.38 3.77 6.28
C ARG A 239 -17.81 4.34 7.62
N THR A 240 -17.68 5.65 7.80
CA THR A 240 -18.11 6.39 8.98
C THR A 240 -18.72 7.71 8.60
N SER A 241 -19.72 8.14 9.36
CA SER A 241 -20.30 9.49 9.25
C SER A 241 -19.74 10.46 10.30
N HIS A 242 -18.90 9.96 11.20
CA HIS A 242 -18.36 10.72 12.33
C HIS A 242 -17.01 11.33 11.94
N PHE A 243 -17.05 12.43 11.21
CA PHE A 243 -15.92 13.32 11.00
C PHE A 243 -16.46 14.75 10.86
N ASP A 244 -15.84 15.66 11.59
CA ASP A 244 -16.31 17.04 11.71
C ASP A 244 -15.61 17.99 10.73
N VAL A 245 -14.41 17.61 10.28
CA VAL A 245 -13.57 18.44 9.43
C VAL A 245 -13.28 17.70 8.13
N LEU A 246 -13.44 18.38 7.00
CA LEU A 246 -12.98 17.91 5.70
C LEU A 246 -11.55 18.39 5.45
N PRO A 247 -10.74 17.63 4.69
CA PRO A 247 -9.42 18.09 4.28
C PRO A 247 -9.52 19.40 3.50
N GLU A 248 -8.47 20.22 3.60
CA GLU A 248 -8.35 21.44 2.82
C GLU A 248 -8.39 21.11 1.32
N SER A 249 -9.34 21.71 0.59
CA SER A 249 -9.52 21.48 -0.83
C SER A 249 -8.36 22.07 -1.64
N ASN A 250 -8.04 21.42 -2.75
CA ASN A 250 -6.94 21.78 -3.67
C ASN A 250 -5.52 21.73 -3.06
N VAL A 251 -5.33 21.07 -1.94
CA VAL A 251 -4.01 20.77 -1.38
C VAL A 251 -3.72 19.28 -1.57
N LYS A 252 -2.81 18.96 -2.50
CA LYS A 252 -2.41 17.58 -2.77
C LYS A 252 -1.87 16.92 -1.51
N GLY A 253 -2.23 15.66 -1.31
CA GLY A 253 -1.77 14.87 -0.17
C GLY A 253 -2.54 15.12 1.12
N ARG A 254 -3.52 16.02 1.14
CA ARG A 254 -4.45 16.15 2.28
C ARG A 254 -5.50 15.06 2.23
N GLY A 255 -5.81 14.51 3.39
CA GLY A 255 -6.76 13.41 3.49
C GLY A 255 -7.25 13.19 4.91
N LEU A 256 -8.09 12.16 5.05
CA LEU A 256 -8.58 11.64 6.33
C LEU A 256 -8.09 10.21 6.51
N VAL A 257 -7.80 9.87 7.75
CA VAL A 257 -7.47 8.51 8.20
C VAL A 257 -8.37 8.15 9.38
N ILE A 258 -8.64 6.86 9.56
CA ILE A 258 -9.36 6.33 10.73
C ILE A 258 -8.45 5.37 11.46
#